data_f74022998543c7dc78801add9e99a60e
#
_entry.id   f74022998543c7dc78801add9e99a60e
#
_cell.length_a   1.000
_cell.length_b   1.000
_cell.length_c   1.000
_cell.angle_alpha   90.00
_cell.angle_beta   90.00
_cell.angle_gamma   90.00
#
_symmetry.space_group_name_H-M   'P 1'
#
loop_
_entity.id
_entity.type
_entity.pdbx_description
1 polymer ?
#
loop_
_entity_poly.entity_id
_entity_poly.type
_entity_poly.pdbx_seq_one_letter_code
_entity_poly.pdbx_strand_id
1 'polypeptide(L)'
;MPRPDLILAVIRQESEFDQKANSYVGARGLMQLMTYTARLVAKQAKLPYSKSRLKSDPDYNIKLGSYYLAGLLEMYEGSYPFALAAYNAGPKRVKYWKKINGNPQK
;
A
#
# COMPACT_ATOMS: atom_id res chain seq x y z
N MET A 1 -9.47 8.94 -2.71
CA MET A 1 -8.43 8.53 -1.75
C MET A 1 -9.03 8.13 -0.43
N PRO A 2 -8.39 7.24 0.36
CA PRO A 2 -8.90 6.88 1.68
C PRO A 2 -8.93 8.08 2.62
N ARG A 3 -9.79 8.00 3.63
CA ARG A 3 -9.84 9.04 4.65
C ARG A 3 -8.51 9.12 5.40
N PRO A 4 -8.07 10.32 5.81
CA PRO A 4 -6.79 10.45 6.51
C PRO A 4 -6.71 9.64 7.81
N ASP A 5 -7.81 9.51 8.55
CA ASP A 5 -7.81 8.72 9.78
C ASP A 5 -7.58 7.23 9.50
N LEU A 6 -8.07 6.72 8.38
CA LEU A 6 -7.82 5.34 7.98
C LEU A 6 -6.36 5.13 7.60
N ILE A 7 -5.77 6.08 6.86
CA ILE A 7 -4.35 6.03 6.52
C ILE A 7 -3.50 6.02 7.79
N LEU A 8 -3.83 6.89 8.76
CA LEU A 8 -3.13 6.91 10.04
C LEU A 8 -3.26 5.60 10.80
N ALA A 9 -4.43 4.96 10.74
CA ALA A 9 -4.62 3.66 11.38
C ALA A 9 -3.73 2.58 10.75
N VAL A 10 -3.57 2.59 9.43
CA VAL A 10 -2.67 1.65 8.74
C VAL A 10 -1.22 1.91 9.16
N ILE A 11 -0.80 3.17 9.19
CA ILE A 11 0.57 3.53 9.59
C ILE A 11 0.84 3.02 11.01
N ARG A 12 -0.09 3.24 11.92
CA ARG A 12 0.06 2.79 13.30
C ARG A 12 0.18 1.27 13.38
N GLN A 13 -0.68 0.55 12.66
CA GLN A 13 -0.67 -0.91 12.68
C GLN A 13 0.58 -1.47 12.03
N GLU A 14 1.03 -0.90 10.91
CA GLU A 14 2.14 -1.45 10.15
C GLU A 14 3.50 -1.09 10.70
N SER A 15 3.70 0.13 11.16
CA SER A 15 5.03 0.64 11.53
C SER A 15 5.11 1.33 12.88
N GLU A 16 3.97 1.57 13.54
CA GLU A 16 3.92 2.40 14.75
C GLU A 16 4.57 3.78 14.53
N PHE A 17 4.39 4.33 13.32
CA PHE A 17 4.94 5.63 12.90
C PHE A 17 6.47 5.66 12.79
N ASP A 18 7.12 4.50 12.67
CA ASP A 18 8.56 4.45 12.44
C ASP A 18 8.85 4.41 10.94
N GLN A 19 9.30 5.53 10.37
CA GLN A 19 9.58 5.62 8.94
C GLN A 19 10.74 4.73 8.50
N LYS A 20 11.57 4.27 9.45
CA LYS A 20 12.69 3.36 9.16
C LYS A 20 12.33 1.90 9.34
N ALA A 21 11.06 1.60 9.63
CA ALA A 21 10.64 0.23 9.86
C ALA A 21 10.88 -0.63 8.63
N ASN A 22 11.45 -1.81 8.86
CA ASN A 22 11.63 -2.85 7.85
C ASN A 22 11.17 -4.16 8.45
N SER A 23 10.39 -4.93 7.70
CA SER A 23 10.14 -6.30 8.10
C SER A 23 11.22 -7.21 7.51
N TYR A 24 11.41 -8.38 8.11
CA TYR A 24 12.36 -9.36 7.57
C TYR A 24 11.90 -9.93 6.23
N VAL A 25 10.63 -9.77 5.87
CA VAL A 25 10.12 -10.17 4.55
C VAL A 25 10.22 -9.04 3.52
N GLY A 26 10.78 -7.91 3.87
CA GLY A 26 11.07 -6.84 2.90
C GLY A 26 10.08 -5.71 2.82
N ALA A 27 9.11 -5.61 3.74
CA ALA A 27 8.23 -4.45 3.79
C ALA A 27 8.98 -3.22 4.30
N ARG A 28 8.66 -2.05 3.79
CA ARG A 28 9.42 -0.81 4.01
C ARG A 28 8.53 0.34 4.45
N GLY A 29 9.02 1.12 5.40
CA GLY A 29 8.52 2.44 5.73
C GLY A 29 7.22 2.48 6.51
N LEU A 30 6.62 3.66 6.57
CA LEU A 30 5.46 3.92 7.42
C LEU A 30 4.27 3.01 7.13
N MET A 31 3.99 2.73 5.87
CA MET A 31 2.87 1.86 5.49
C MET A 31 3.31 0.44 5.14
N GLN A 32 4.57 0.12 5.40
CA GLN A 32 5.14 -1.23 5.24
C GLN A 32 4.81 -1.83 3.87
N LEU A 33 5.24 -1.13 2.81
CA LEU A 33 5.03 -1.60 1.45
C LEU A 33 6.14 -2.54 1.02
N MET A 34 5.77 -3.66 0.42
CA MET A 34 6.70 -4.52 -0.29
C MET A 34 7.15 -3.83 -1.57
N THR A 35 8.40 -4.04 -1.97
CA THR A 35 8.93 -3.39 -3.19
C THR A 35 8.13 -3.79 -4.43
N TYR A 36 7.70 -5.04 -4.51
CA TYR A 36 6.87 -5.49 -5.63
C TYR A 36 5.55 -4.71 -5.68
N THR A 37 4.88 -4.59 -4.54
CA THR A 37 3.62 -3.86 -4.44
C THR A 37 3.81 -2.39 -4.80
N ALA A 38 4.86 -1.77 -4.26
CA ALA A 38 5.14 -0.35 -4.51
C ALA A 38 5.38 -0.09 -5.99
N ARG A 39 6.14 -0.95 -6.66
CA ARG A 39 6.41 -0.81 -8.09
C ARG A 39 5.13 -0.90 -8.91
N LEU A 40 4.29 -1.87 -8.58
CA LEU A 40 3.03 -2.06 -9.27
C LEU A 40 2.09 -0.87 -9.08
N VAL A 41 1.98 -0.39 -7.85
CA VAL A 41 1.13 0.76 -7.53
C VAL A 41 1.65 2.03 -8.21
N ALA A 42 2.96 2.25 -8.19
CA ALA A 42 3.55 3.41 -8.86
C ALA A 42 3.23 3.41 -10.34
N LYS A 43 3.32 2.25 -10.99
CA LYS A 43 2.98 2.12 -12.40
C LYS A 43 1.52 2.50 -12.65
N GLN A 44 0.62 2.02 -11.83
CA GLN A 44 -0.81 2.30 -12.00
C GLN A 44 -1.17 3.74 -11.68
N ALA A 45 -0.51 4.33 -10.70
CA ALA A 45 -0.71 5.73 -10.34
C ALA A 45 0.06 6.70 -11.24
N LYS A 46 0.85 6.17 -12.19
CA LYS A 46 1.69 6.95 -13.10
C LYS A 46 2.70 7.81 -12.34
N LEU A 47 3.28 7.22 -11.31
CA LEU A 47 4.30 7.85 -10.48
C LEU A 47 5.64 7.16 -10.72
N PRO A 48 6.76 7.89 -10.60
CA PRO A 48 8.06 7.25 -10.69
C PRO A 48 8.25 6.28 -9.53
N TYR A 49 8.84 5.12 -9.81
CA TYR A 49 9.16 4.16 -8.77
C TYR A 49 10.59 4.36 -8.29
N SER A 50 10.77 4.41 -6.96
CA SER A 50 12.09 4.48 -6.33
C SER A 50 12.09 3.61 -5.08
N LYS A 51 12.85 2.53 -5.12
CA LYS A 51 12.98 1.62 -3.99
C LYS A 51 13.54 2.33 -2.75
N SER A 52 14.56 3.18 -2.94
CA SER A 52 15.18 3.88 -1.81
C SER A 52 14.23 4.86 -1.13
N ARG A 53 13.36 5.51 -1.90
CA ARG A 53 12.41 6.47 -1.34
C ARG A 53 11.32 5.83 -0.50
N LEU A 54 11.06 4.54 -0.68
CA LEU A 54 10.10 3.85 0.17
C LEU A 54 10.47 3.97 1.65
N LYS A 55 11.77 3.99 1.94
CA LYS A 55 12.26 4.08 3.31
C LYS A 55 12.67 5.49 3.69
N SER A 56 13.26 6.25 2.76
CA SER A 56 13.86 7.55 3.05
C SER A 56 12.87 8.71 2.94
N ASP A 57 11.76 8.53 2.22
CA ASP A 57 10.81 9.60 1.93
C ASP A 57 9.42 9.21 2.45
N PRO A 58 9.03 9.68 3.65
CA PRO A 58 7.74 9.32 4.25
C PRO A 58 6.55 9.72 3.37
N ASP A 59 6.60 10.88 2.73
CA ASP A 59 5.50 11.33 1.88
C ASP A 59 5.31 10.41 0.68
N TYR A 60 6.42 9.95 0.10
CA TYR A 60 6.37 9.00 -1.02
C TYR A 60 5.76 7.68 -0.57
N ASN A 61 6.19 7.16 0.58
CA ASN A 61 5.67 5.91 1.12
C ASN A 61 4.16 6.00 1.38
N ILE A 62 3.73 7.08 2.03
CA ILE A 62 2.31 7.31 2.33
C ILE A 62 1.50 7.44 1.03
N LYS A 63 2.05 8.13 0.04
CA LYS A 63 1.36 8.31 -1.23
C LYS A 63 1.10 6.97 -1.91
N LEU A 64 2.13 6.14 -2.04
CA LEU A 64 1.97 4.81 -2.66
C LEU A 64 1.08 3.90 -1.82
N GLY A 65 1.26 3.91 -0.50
CA GLY A 65 0.42 3.11 0.39
C GLY A 65 -1.04 3.51 0.33
N SER A 66 -1.31 4.81 0.20
CA SER A 66 -2.67 5.32 0.09
C SER A 66 -3.33 4.89 -1.22
N TYR A 67 -2.60 4.91 -2.32
CA TYR A 67 -3.11 4.38 -3.59
C TYR A 67 -3.40 2.88 -3.48
N TYR A 68 -2.51 2.14 -2.84
CA TYR A 68 -2.73 0.70 -2.65
C TYR A 68 -3.98 0.44 -1.81
N LEU A 69 -4.13 1.16 -0.71
CA LEU A 69 -5.31 1.03 0.16
C LEU A 69 -6.59 1.42 -0.58
N ALA A 70 -6.54 2.47 -1.41
CA ALA A 70 -7.69 2.87 -2.23
C ALA A 70 -8.12 1.74 -3.17
N GLY A 71 -7.16 1.06 -3.79
CA GLY A 71 -7.46 -0.09 -4.64
C GLY A 71 -8.10 -1.24 -3.88
N LEU A 72 -7.63 -1.50 -2.66
CA LEU A 72 -8.24 -2.52 -1.83
C LEU A 72 -9.65 -2.16 -1.41
N LEU A 73 -9.89 -0.88 -1.07
CA LEU A 73 -11.23 -0.43 -0.74
C LEU A 73 -12.18 -0.64 -1.92
N GLU A 74 -11.71 -0.35 -3.13
CA GLU A 74 -12.51 -0.58 -4.33
C GLU A 74 -12.83 -2.07 -4.51
N MET A 75 -11.85 -2.95 -4.30
CA MET A 75 -12.06 -4.38 -4.38
C MET A 75 -13.13 -4.89 -3.41
N TYR A 76 -13.20 -4.28 -2.24
CA TYR A 76 -14.11 -4.70 -1.18
C TYR A 76 -15.29 -3.73 -1.00
N GLU A 77 -15.64 -3.04 -2.06
CA GLU A 77 -16.84 -2.19 -2.14
C GLU A 77 -16.92 -1.17 -1.00
N GLY A 78 -15.77 -0.61 -0.63
CA GLY A 78 -15.68 0.42 0.40
C GLY A 78 -15.63 -0.10 1.82
N SER A 79 -15.57 -1.40 2.02
CA SER A 79 -15.49 -1.98 3.37
C SER A 79 -14.09 -1.78 3.97
N TYR A 80 -13.96 -0.89 4.94
CA TYR A 80 -12.71 -0.66 5.63
C TYR A 80 -12.19 -1.91 6.37
N PRO A 81 -13.02 -2.66 7.11
CA PRO A 81 -12.53 -3.87 7.78
C PRO A 81 -11.91 -4.87 6.81
N PHE A 82 -12.55 -5.12 5.67
CA PHE A 82 -12.02 -6.05 4.69
C PHE A 82 -10.77 -5.51 3.99
N ALA A 83 -10.75 -4.21 3.68
CA ALA A 83 -9.58 -3.60 3.05
C ALA A 83 -8.36 -3.64 3.98
N LEU A 84 -8.55 -3.36 5.27
CA LEU A 84 -7.47 -3.42 6.25
C LEU A 84 -6.95 -4.85 6.43
N ALA A 85 -7.85 -5.82 6.48
CA ALA A 85 -7.45 -7.23 6.56
C ALA A 85 -6.65 -7.65 5.33
N ALA A 86 -7.08 -7.22 4.15
CA ALA A 86 -6.38 -7.51 2.90
C ALA A 86 -5.02 -6.83 2.85
N TYR A 87 -4.92 -5.60 3.32
CA TYR A 87 -3.65 -4.88 3.41
C TYR A 87 -2.65 -5.68 4.25
N ASN A 88 -3.10 -6.16 5.38
CA ASN A 88 -2.26 -6.92 6.31
C ASN A 88 -1.91 -8.32 5.78
N ALA A 89 -2.73 -8.90 4.91
CA ALA A 89 -2.51 -10.25 4.39
C ALA A 89 -1.31 -10.35 3.43
N GLY A 90 -0.90 -9.24 2.82
CA GLY A 90 0.36 -9.17 2.09
C GLY A 90 0.32 -9.75 0.67
N PRO A 91 1.38 -10.49 0.26
CA PRO A 91 1.62 -10.80 -1.16
C PRO A 91 0.51 -11.54 -1.89
N LYS A 92 -0.24 -12.40 -1.21
CA LYS A 92 -1.36 -13.10 -1.85
C LYS A 92 -2.40 -12.11 -2.37
N ARG A 93 -2.65 -11.05 -1.63
CA ARG A 93 -3.62 -10.03 -2.02
C ARG A 93 -3.08 -9.12 -3.12
N VAL A 94 -1.76 -8.99 -3.23
CA VAL A 94 -1.15 -8.22 -4.31
C VAL A 94 -1.47 -8.84 -5.67
N LYS A 95 -1.36 -10.16 -5.81
CA LYS A 95 -1.72 -10.85 -7.04
C LYS A 95 -3.17 -10.60 -7.42
N TYR A 96 -4.05 -10.72 -6.45
CA TYR A 96 -5.48 -10.51 -6.65
C TYR A 96 -5.76 -9.06 -7.02
N TRP A 97 -5.14 -8.13 -6.31
CA TRP A 97 -5.25 -6.70 -6.57
C TRP A 97 -4.82 -6.37 -8.00
N LYS A 98 -3.70 -6.93 -8.45
CA LYS A 98 -3.21 -6.74 -9.82
C LYS A 98 -4.22 -7.24 -10.84
N LYS A 99 -4.80 -8.40 -10.62
CA LYS A 99 -5.78 -8.98 -11.53
C LYS A 99 -6.98 -8.05 -11.71
N ILE A 100 -7.44 -7.42 -10.66
CA ILE A 100 -8.60 -6.54 -10.70
C ILE A 100 -8.23 -5.12 -11.14
N ASN A 101 -7.23 -4.52 -10.50
CA ASN A 101 -6.90 -3.10 -10.70
C ASN A 101 -5.92 -2.88 -11.84
N GLY A 102 -5.16 -3.89 -12.24
CA GLY A 102 -4.23 -3.81 -13.34
C GLY A 102 -4.83 -4.11 -14.70
N ASN A 103 -6.09 -4.54 -14.73
CA ASN A 103 -6.76 -4.89 -15.98
C ASN A 103 -7.37 -3.64 -16.61
N PRO A 104 -6.93 -3.25 -17.81
CA PRO A 104 -7.44 -2.04 -18.44
C PRO A 104 -8.93 -2.09 -18.80
N GLN A 105 -9.51 -3.28 -18.83
CA GLN A 105 -10.94 -3.45 -19.14
C GLN A 105 -11.82 -3.43 -17.91
N LYS A 106 -11.24 -3.34 -16.78
CA LYS A 106 -11.97 -3.31 -15.52
C LYS A 106 -12.75 -2.01 -15.35
#